data_3899dddad62e88abf4f921b53c8fc6d7
#
_entry.id   3899dddad62e88abf4f921b53c8fc6d7
#
_cell.length_a   1.000
_cell.length_b   1.000
_cell.length_c   1.000
_cell.angle_alpha   90.00
_cell.angle_beta   90.00
_cell.angle_gamma   90.00
#
_symmetry.space_group_name_H-M   'P 1'
#
loop_
_entity.id
_entity.type
_entity.pdbx_description
1 polymer ?
#
loop_
_entity_poly.entity_id
_entity_poly.type
_entity_poly.pdbx_seq_one_letter_code
_entity_poly.pdbx_strand_id
1 'polypeptide(L)'
;MAKIGIFFGTDTGNTRKIAKQIKRQFDDDLMSKPLNVNRTEVADFMSYDYLILGTPTLGDGLLPGLSADAENESWEEFLPKLDDESFEGKTIAIFGLGDQITYPLEFINAVYFLHEFFEERGATMVGYWPTEGYGFEESLAVDGDHFLGLALDLDNESMLTDERLSGWLASIADAFGLPVGAEAAPA
;
A
#
# COMPACT_ATOMS: atom_id res chain seq x y z
N MET A 1 -0.18 21.57 -5.99
CA MET A 1 0.12 20.32 -5.30
C MET A 1 -0.98 19.30 -5.57
N ALA A 2 -0.60 18.06 -5.76
CA ALA A 2 -1.58 17.00 -5.99
C ALA A 2 -2.44 16.76 -4.75
N LYS A 3 -3.65 16.27 -4.95
CA LYS A 3 -4.60 15.98 -3.88
C LYS A 3 -4.22 14.72 -3.11
N ILE A 4 -3.69 13.72 -3.82
CA ILE A 4 -3.35 12.41 -3.25
C ILE A 4 -1.85 12.21 -3.34
N GLY A 5 -1.24 11.85 -2.21
CA GLY A 5 0.16 11.43 -2.16
C GLY A 5 0.26 9.93 -2.29
N ILE A 6 1.18 9.45 -3.12
CA ILE A 6 1.46 8.02 -3.22
C ILE A 6 2.92 7.76 -2.84
N PHE A 7 3.10 6.93 -1.80
CA PHE A 7 4.39 6.63 -1.21
C PHE A 7 4.59 5.13 -1.10
N PHE A 8 5.83 4.69 -1.19
CA PHE A 8 6.12 3.26 -1.12
C PHE A 8 7.45 2.98 -0.42
N GLY A 9 7.53 1.80 0.19
CA GLY A 9 8.79 1.17 0.53
C GLY A 9 9.06 0.08 -0.51
N THR A 10 10.31 -0.24 -0.75
CA THR A 10 10.67 -1.28 -1.71
C THR A 10 12.02 -1.88 -1.36
N ASP A 11 12.26 -3.09 -1.82
CA ASP A 11 13.56 -3.72 -1.75
C ASP A 11 14.06 -4.02 -3.17
N THR A 12 13.28 -4.79 -3.94
CA THR A 12 13.67 -5.21 -5.30
C THR A 12 13.14 -4.31 -6.40
N GLY A 13 12.31 -3.31 -6.06
CA GLY A 13 11.73 -2.40 -7.04
C GLY A 13 10.32 -2.76 -7.50
N ASN A 14 9.76 -3.89 -7.08
CA ASN A 14 8.42 -4.31 -7.50
C ASN A 14 7.33 -3.38 -6.94
N THR A 15 7.44 -2.95 -5.70
CA THR A 15 6.47 -2.02 -5.11
C THR A 15 6.48 -0.70 -5.87
N ARG A 16 7.66 -0.22 -6.28
CA ARG A 16 7.79 0.98 -7.11
C ARG A 16 7.04 0.83 -8.43
N LYS A 17 7.17 -0.33 -9.07
CA LYS A 17 6.50 -0.58 -10.36
C LYS A 17 4.99 -0.48 -10.22
N ILE A 18 4.43 -1.03 -9.16
CA ILE A 18 2.99 -0.95 -8.89
C ILE A 18 2.58 0.50 -8.60
N ALA A 19 3.34 1.22 -7.78
CA ALA A 19 3.06 2.62 -7.49
C ALA A 19 3.03 3.46 -8.78
N LYS A 20 3.97 3.21 -9.68
CA LYS A 20 4.01 3.89 -10.99
C LYS A 20 2.82 3.49 -11.86
N GLN A 21 2.40 2.23 -11.82
CA GLN A 21 1.25 1.75 -12.57
C GLN A 21 -0.03 2.44 -12.09
N ILE A 22 -0.19 2.61 -10.78
CA ILE A 22 -1.31 3.36 -10.22
C ILE A 22 -1.26 4.80 -10.71
N LYS A 23 -0.12 5.47 -10.54
CA LYS A 23 0.03 6.88 -10.90
C LYS A 23 -0.29 7.17 -12.37
N ARG A 24 0.09 6.28 -13.27
CA ARG A 24 -0.13 6.48 -14.71
C ARG A 24 -1.60 6.65 -15.11
N GLN A 25 -2.52 6.24 -14.25
CA GLN A 25 -3.95 6.35 -14.52
C GLN A 25 -4.54 7.71 -14.15
N PHE A 26 -3.76 8.57 -13.50
CA PHE A 26 -4.26 9.84 -12.97
C PHE A 26 -3.31 10.98 -13.31
N ASP A 27 -3.86 12.18 -13.47
CA ASP A 27 -3.05 13.36 -13.79
C ASP A 27 -2.28 13.88 -12.57
N ASP A 28 -1.37 14.82 -12.82
CA ASP A 28 -0.47 15.36 -11.80
C ASP A 28 -1.19 16.24 -10.76
N ASP A 29 -2.35 16.79 -11.11
CA ASP A 29 -3.12 17.59 -10.17
C ASP A 29 -3.86 16.70 -9.15
N LEU A 30 -4.19 15.49 -9.54
CA LEU A 30 -4.90 14.56 -8.67
C LEU A 30 -3.94 13.75 -7.82
N MET A 31 -2.90 13.17 -8.43
CA MET A 31 -2.00 12.24 -7.73
C MET A 31 -0.54 12.61 -7.94
N SER A 32 0.22 12.62 -6.85
CA SER A 32 1.65 12.92 -6.88
C SER A 32 2.43 11.84 -7.63
N LYS A 33 3.64 12.17 -8.04
CA LYS A 33 4.59 11.15 -8.47
C LYS A 33 4.89 10.24 -7.29
N PRO A 34 5.05 8.93 -7.51
CA PRO A 34 5.39 8.02 -6.41
C PRO A 34 6.75 8.37 -5.81
N LEU A 35 6.78 8.43 -4.47
CA LEU A 35 8.00 8.70 -3.74
C LEU A 35 8.35 7.54 -2.82
N ASN A 36 9.62 7.15 -2.83
CA ASN A 36 10.14 6.17 -1.89
C ASN A 36 10.25 6.85 -0.52
N VAL A 37 9.78 6.17 0.52
CA VAL A 37 9.80 6.74 1.88
C VAL A 37 11.22 7.02 2.38
N ASN A 38 12.24 6.33 1.86
CA ASN A 38 13.61 6.61 2.25
C ASN A 38 14.14 7.95 1.73
N ARG A 39 13.38 8.63 0.89
CA ARG A 39 13.72 9.96 0.34
C ARG A 39 12.64 10.98 0.65
N THR A 40 11.76 10.69 1.59
CA THR A 40 10.59 11.51 1.88
C THR A 40 10.83 12.26 3.18
N GLU A 41 10.57 13.58 3.15
CA GLU A 41 10.57 14.39 4.35
C GLU A 41 9.22 14.26 5.05
N VAL A 42 9.22 14.30 6.39
CA VAL A 42 7.99 14.22 7.18
C VAL A 42 6.98 15.28 6.75
N ALA A 43 7.45 16.52 6.53
CA ALA A 43 6.56 17.62 6.13
C ALA A 43 5.85 17.34 4.80
N ASP A 44 6.55 16.73 3.85
CA ASP A 44 5.95 16.39 2.56
C ASP A 44 4.89 15.30 2.71
N PHE A 45 5.18 14.29 3.50
CA PHE A 45 4.23 13.21 3.78
C PHE A 45 2.99 13.75 4.47
N MET A 46 3.17 14.59 5.49
CA MET A 46 2.08 15.17 6.26
C MET A 46 1.25 16.20 5.48
N SER A 47 1.75 16.70 4.36
CA SER A 47 1.03 17.70 3.57
C SER A 47 -0.20 17.14 2.84
N TYR A 48 -0.32 15.83 2.73
CA TYR A 48 -1.46 15.19 2.06
C TYR A 48 -2.50 14.73 3.05
N ASP A 49 -3.78 14.96 2.71
CA ASP A 49 -4.90 14.41 3.46
C ASP A 49 -5.39 13.07 2.93
N TYR A 50 -4.94 12.72 1.73
CA TYR A 50 -5.25 11.45 1.06
C TYR A 50 -3.95 10.76 0.68
N LEU A 51 -3.77 9.54 1.15
CA LEU A 51 -2.51 8.80 0.96
C LEU A 51 -2.76 7.39 0.47
N ILE A 52 -2.02 7.00 -0.55
CA ILE A 52 -1.93 5.60 -0.98
C ILE A 52 -0.52 5.11 -0.66
N LEU A 53 -0.43 4.04 0.09
CA LEU A 53 0.85 3.53 0.60
C LEU A 53 1.09 2.12 0.09
N GLY A 54 2.31 1.84 -0.35
CA GLY A 54 2.69 0.52 -0.82
C GLY A 54 3.86 -0.06 -0.06
N THR A 55 3.83 -1.37 0.18
CA THR A 55 4.90 -2.07 0.89
C THR A 55 5.05 -3.52 0.43
N PRO A 56 6.28 -4.03 0.29
CA PRO A 56 6.50 -5.47 0.26
C PRO A 56 6.49 -6.01 1.68
N THR A 57 6.48 -7.34 1.81
CA THR A 57 6.70 -8.02 3.09
C THR A 57 8.02 -8.76 2.97
N LEU A 58 8.93 -8.53 3.90
CA LEU A 58 10.27 -9.12 3.88
C LEU A 58 10.47 -10.11 5.00
N GLY A 59 11.44 -11.00 4.83
CA GLY A 59 11.80 -11.98 5.84
C GLY A 59 10.60 -12.78 6.34
N ASP A 60 10.50 -12.88 7.65
CA ASP A 60 9.41 -13.64 8.30
C ASP A 60 8.18 -12.75 8.55
N GLY A 61 7.76 -11.98 7.55
CA GLY A 61 6.57 -11.14 7.67
C GLY A 61 6.85 -9.76 8.20
N LEU A 62 8.00 -9.18 7.89
CA LEU A 62 8.44 -7.90 8.43
C LEU A 62 8.23 -6.75 7.47
N LEU A 63 8.10 -5.54 8.03
CA LEU A 63 8.21 -4.31 7.25
C LEU A 63 9.58 -4.23 6.60
N PRO A 64 9.66 -3.66 5.39
CA PRO A 64 10.96 -3.47 4.76
C PRO A 64 11.79 -2.45 5.53
N GLY A 65 13.06 -2.76 5.68
CA GLY A 65 14.03 -1.93 6.39
C GLY A 65 15.32 -2.70 6.62
N LEU A 66 16.30 -2.05 7.23
CA LEU A 66 17.63 -2.63 7.40
C LEU A 66 17.64 -3.87 8.29
N SER A 67 16.75 -3.95 9.29
CA SER A 67 16.70 -5.14 10.15
C SER A 67 16.04 -6.34 9.45
N ALA A 68 15.38 -6.13 8.33
CA ALA A 68 14.82 -7.19 7.49
C ALA A 68 15.73 -7.50 6.29
N ASP A 69 17.02 -7.17 6.40
CA ASP A 69 18.03 -7.39 5.37
C ASP A 69 17.80 -6.66 4.05
N ALA A 70 17.01 -5.58 4.06
CA ALA A 70 16.89 -4.73 2.89
C ALA A 70 18.19 -3.95 2.65
N GLU A 71 18.48 -3.65 1.41
CA GLU A 71 19.67 -2.88 1.05
C GLU A 71 19.62 -1.44 1.54
N ASN A 72 18.44 -0.89 1.69
CA ASN A 72 18.22 0.51 2.03
C ASN A 72 17.19 0.65 3.13
N GLU A 73 17.20 1.81 3.79
CA GLU A 73 16.13 2.19 4.70
C GLU A 73 14.79 2.19 3.97
N SER A 74 13.71 1.94 4.70
CA SER A 74 12.37 1.88 4.16
C SER A 74 11.35 2.22 5.25
N TRP A 75 10.19 1.57 5.26
CA TRP A 75 9.14 1.84 6.24
C TRP A 75 9.59 1.68 7.68
N GLU A 76 10.44 0.69 7.96
CA GLU A 76 10.93 0.47 9.32
C GLU A 76 11.58 1.72 9.91
N GLU A 77 12.37 2.43 9.10
CA GLU A 77 13.07 3.64 9.53
C GLU A 77 12.20 4.90 9.40
N PHE A 78 11.22 4.90 8.49
CA PHE A 78 10.39 6.07 8.28
C PHE A 78 9.29 6.22 9.33
N LEU A 79 8.63 5.14 9.75
CA LEU A 79 7.53 5.21 10.70
C LEU A 79 7.91 5.88 12.02
N PRO A 80 9.09 5.60 12.63
CA PRO A 80 9.47 6.29 13.85
C PRO A 80 9.53 7.81 13.74
N LYS A 81 9.79 8.33 12.54
CA LYS A 81 9.80 9.78 12.30
C LYS A 81 8.40 10.40 12.41
N LEU A 82 7.36 9.56 12.31
CA LEU A 82 5.96 9.98 12.36
C LEU A 82 5.31 9.71 13.73
N ASP A 83 6.07 9.23 14.71
CA ASP A 83 5.53 8.78 16.00
C ASP A 83 4.63 9.81 16.69
N ASP A 84 5.02 11.08 16.64
CA ASP A 84 4.30 12.16 17.31
C ASP A 84 3.29 12.86 16.42
N GLU A 85 3.10 12.41 15.19
CA GLU A 85 2.19 13.03 14.24
C GLU A 85 0.76 12.51 14.41
N SER A 86 -0.23 13.38 14.18
CA SER A 86 -1.63 12.98 14.15
C SER A 86 -2.08 12.79 12.70
N PHE A 87 -2.84 11.72 12.48
CA PHE A 87 -3.42 11.42 11.17
C PHE A 87 -4.94 11.61 11.16
N GLU A 88 -5.48 12.29 12.16
CA GLU A 88 -6.90 12.65 12.14
C GLU A 88 -7.22 13.49 10.91
N GLY A 89 -8.34 13.19 10.26
CA GLY A 89 -8.75 13.86 9.04
C GLY A 89 -8.08 13.34 7.77
N LYS A 90 -7.16 12.39 7.89
CA LYS A 90 -6.50 11.79 6.74
C LYS A 90 -7.13 10.45 6.38
N THR A 91 -7.23 10.19 5.09
CA THR A 91 -7.74 8.92 4.55
C THR A 91 -6.59 8.17 3.89
N ILE A 92 -6.41 6.92 4.26
CA ILE A 92 -5.27 6.11 3.83
C ILE A 92 -5.75 4.76 3.29
N ALA A 93 -5.18 4.36 2.15
CA ALA A 93 -5.35 3.03 1.59
C ALA A 93 -3.98 2.40 1.35
N ILE A 94 -3.86 1.10 1.56
CA ILE A 94 -2.58 0.39 1.48
C ILE A 94 -2.66 -0.71 0.44
N PHE A 95 -1.59 -0.89 -0.34
CA PHE A 95 -1.40 -2.08 -1.15
C PHE A 95 -0.11 -2.78 -0.71
N GLY A 96 -0.15 -4.10 -0.71
CA GLY A 96 0.98 -4.91 -0.28
C GLY A 96 1.33 -5.98 -1.28
N LEU A 97 2.62 -6.30 -1.37
CA LEU A 97 3.13 -7.38 -2.19
C LEU A 97 3.59 -8.53 -1.30
N GLY A 98 3.30 -9.75 -1.72
CA GLY A 98 3.73 -10.94 -1.02
C GLY A 98 3.78 -12.15 -1.95
N ASP A 99 4.29 -13.25 -1.44
CA ASP A 99 4.42 -14.53 -2.15
C ASP A 99 3.70 -15.58 -1.31
N GLN A 100 2.46 -15.89 -1.69
CA GLN A 100 1.59 -16.76 -0.90
C GLN A 100 2.00 -18.25 -0.95
N ILE A 101 2.86 -18.62 -1.88
CA ILE A 101 3.34 -19.98 -2.01
C ILE A 101 4.61 -20.22 -1.19
N THR A 102 5.58 -19.34 -1.31
CA THR A 102 6.85 -19.43 -0.57
C THR A 102 6.68 -19.05 0.90
N TYR A 103 5.84 -18.05 1.18
CA TYR A 103 5.61 -17.52 2.52
C TYR A 103 4.11 -17.54 2.88
N PRO A 104 3.52 -18.75 2.95
CA PRO A 104 2.06 -18.86 3.14
C PRO A 104 1.57 -18.47 4.54
N LEU A 105 2.45 -18.40 5.52
CA LEU A 105 2.08 -18.08 6.91
C LEU A 105 2.23 -16.59 7.23
N GLU A 106 2.87 -15.82 6.37
CA GLU A 106 3.15 -14.40 6.59
C GLU A 106 2.71 -13.53 5.40
N PHE A 107 1.70 -13.98 4.67
CA PHE A 107 1.31 -13.30 3.44
C PHE A 107 0.87 -11.85 3.70
N ILE A 108 1.56 -10.92 3.08
CA ILE A 108 1.40 -9.47 3.20
C ILE A 108 1.32 -8.93 4.63
N ASN A 109 1.99 -9.57 5.57
CA ASN A 109 1.96 -9.14 6.98
C ASN A 109 2.40 -7.69 7.19
N ALA A 110 3.27 -7.15 6.33
CA ALA A 110 3.70 -5.76 6.44
C ALA A 110 2.53 -4.77 6.35
N VAL A 111 1.48 -5.12 5.62
CA VAL A 111 0.26 -4.28 5.52
C VAL A 111 -0.38 -4.10 6.90
N TYR A 112 -0.38 -5.14 7.73
CA TYR A 112 -0.91 -5.05 9.09
C TYR A 112 -0.18 -3.98 9.91
N PHE A 113 1.16 -3.98 9.85
CA PHE A 113 1.94 -3.02 10.64
C PHE A 113 1.72 -1.59 10.19
N LEU A 114 1.59 -1.35 8.89
CA LEU A 114 1.25 -0.02 8.39
C LEU A 114 -0.16 0.39 8.82
N HIS A 115 -1.13 -0.51 8.65
CA HIS A 115 -2.52 -0.25 9.01
C HIS A 115 -2.65 0.12 10.49
N GLU A 116 -2.07 -0.69 11.36
CA GLU A 116 -2.10 -0.46 12.81
C GLU A 116 -1.48 0.89 13.16
N PHE A 117 -0.32 1.19 12.60
CA PHE A 117 0.39 2.44 12.89
C PHE A 117 -0.47 3.67 12.60
N PHE A 118 -1.09 3.72 11.44
CA PHE A 118 -1.86 4.89 11.03
C PHE A 118 -3.25 4.93 11.67
N GLU A 119 -3.89 3.80 11.85
CA GLU A 119 -5.19 3.74 12.51
C GLU A 119 -5.09 4.20 13.97
N GLU A 120 -4.07 3.78 14.68
CA GLU A 120 -3.83 4.21 16.07
C GLU A 120 -3.62 5.72 16.18
N ARG A 121 -3.18 6.36 15.11
CA ARG A 121 -2.94 7.81 15.07
C ARG A 121 -4.08 8.60 14.47
N GLY A 122 -5.23 7.96 14.28
CA GLY A 122 -6.48 8.64 13.91
C GLY A 122 -6.84 8.63 12.44
N ALA A 123 -6.05 7.98 11.58
CA ALA A 123 -6.37 7.91 10.16
C ALA A 123 -7.65 7.10 9.91
N THR A 124 -8.39 7.49 8.87
CA THR A 124 -9.48 6.69 8.34
C THR A 124 -8.90 5.70 7.33
N MET A 125 -8.95 4.42 7.64
CA MET A 125 -8.38 3.39 6.78
C MET A 125 -9.45 2.85 5.83
N VAL A 126 -9.14 2.80 4.55
CA VAL A 126 -10.04 2.31 3.49
C VAL A 126 -9.27 1.36 2.57
N GLY A 127 -9.98 0.76 1.61
CA GLY A 127 -9.31 -0.08 0.62
C GLY A 127 -9.11 -1.52 1.08
N TYR A 128 -9.99 -2.04 1.91
CA TYR A 128 -9.96 -3.45 2.28
C TYR A 128 -10.32 -4.29 1.05
N TRP A 129 -9.73 -5.47 0.96
CA TRP A 129 -9.82 -6.29 -0.24
C TRP A 129 -10.19 -7.74 0.12
N PRO A 130 -11.15 -8.38 -0.60
CA PRO A 130 -11.56 -9.74 -0.26
C PRO A 130 -10.43 -10.76 -0.34
N THR A 131 -10.43 -11.71 0.59
CA THR A 131 -9.46 -12.80 0.60
C THR A 131 -9.78 -13.91 -0.40
N GLU A 132 -10.95 -13.89 -0.99
CA GLU A 132 -11.37 -14.89 -1.97
C GLU A 132 -10.42 -14.94 -3.15
N GLY A 133 -10.05 -16.15 -3.56
CA GLY A 133 -9.17 -16.35 -4.69
C GLY A 133 -7.69 -16.43 -4.37
N TYR A 134 -7.31 -16.30 -3.09
CA TYR A 134 -5.92 -16.40 -2.66
C TYR A 134 -5.65 -17.74 -2.00
N GLY A 135 -4.40 -18.22 -2.09
CA GLY A 135 -3.99 -19.52 -1.57
C GLY A 135 -3.03 -19.50 -0.39
N PHE A 136 -3.01 -18.41 0.38
CA PHE A 136 -2.19 -18.32 1.59
C PHE A 136 -2.81 -19.14 2.73
N GLU A 137 -2.03 -19.39 3.78
CA GLU A 137 -2.52 -20.09 4.98
C GLU A 137 -2.84 -19.11 6.10
N GLU A 138 -1.93 -18.18 6.41
CA GLU A 138 -2.13 -17.17 7.46
C GLU A 138 -1.64 -15.80 7.03
N SER A 139 -2.27 -14.76 7.58
CA SER A 139 -1.84 -13.38 7.39
C SER A 139 -2.30 -12.54 8.58
N LEU A 140 -1.41 -11.71 9.11
CA LEU A 140 -1.78 -10.70 10.10
C LEU A 140 -2.69 -9.63 9.51
N ALA A 141 -2.64 -9.45 8.20
CA ALA A 141 -3.38 -8.41 7.49
C ALA A 141 -4.79 -8.83 7.10
N VAL A 142 -5.36 -9.82 7.79
CA VAL A 142 -6.72 -10.29 7.53
C VAL A 142 -7.63 -9.90 8.70
N ASP A 143 -8.79 -9.36 8.35
CA ASP A 143 -9.89 -9.11 9.27
C ASP A 143 -11.16 -9.72 8.68
N GLY A 144 -11.61 -10.85 9.26
CA GLY A 144 -12.74 -11.59 8.71
C GLY A 144 -12.41 -12.19 7.35
N ASP A 145 -13.15 -11.79 6.33
CA ASP A 145 -12.97 -12.24 4.95
C ASP A 145 -12.30 -11.20 4.05
N HIS A 146 -11.63 -10.20 4.66
CA HIS A 146 -10.94 -9.15 3.92
C HIS A 146 -9.50 -8.99 4.41
N PHE A 147 -8.62 -8.64 3.47
CA PHE A 147 -7.33 -8.05 3.80
C PHE A 147 -7.51 -6.57 4.17
N LEU A 148 -6.61 -6.07 5.00
CA LEU A 148 -6.60 -4.66 5.41
C LEU A 148 -6.13 -3.71 4.29
N GLY A 149 -5.74 -4.24 3.16
CA GLY A 149 -5.33 -3.52 1.96
C GLY A 149 -5.36 -4.44 0.76
N LEU A 150 -4.97 -3.92 -0.41
CA LEU A 150 -4.88 -4.74 -1.62
C LEU A 150 -3.70 -5.71 -1.52
N ALA A 151 -3.96 -6.99 -1.73
CA ALA A 151 -2.91 -8.01 -1.77
C ALA A 151 -2.54 -8.33 -3.22
N LEU A 152 -1.26 -8.20 -3.55
CA LEU A 152 -0.73 -8.54 -4.87
C LEU A 152 0.36 -9.59 -4.74
N ASP A 153 0.33 -10.57 -5.62
CA ASP A 153 1.33 -11.63 -5.67
C ASP A 153 1.91 -11.71 -7.08
N LEU A 154 3.02 -10.99 -7.27
CA LEU A 154 3.67 -10.91 -8.58
C LEU A 154 4.46 -12.19 -8.91
N ASP A 155 4.82 -12.95 -7.89
CA ASP A 155 5.61 -14.17 -8.09
C ASP A 155 4.76 -15.32 -8.62
N ASN A 156 3.54 -15.45 -8.14
CA ASN A 156 2.67 -16.58 -8.46
C ASN A 156 1.46 -16.22 -9.32
N GLU A 157 0.97 -14.98 -9.19
CA GLU A 157 -0.27 -14.55 -9.82
C GLU A 157 -0.13 -13.19 -10.51
N SER A 158 0.99 -12.96 -11.17
CA SER A 158 1.24 -11.69 -11.86
C SER A 158 0.17 -11.35 -12.89
N MET A 159 -0.44 -12.35 -13.50
CA MET A 159 -1.52 -12.17 -14.50
C MET A 159 -2.79 -11.57 -13.89
N LEU A 160 -2.96 -11.65 -12.58
CA LEU A 160 -4.13 -11.08 -11.90
C LEU A 160 -3.89 -9.64 -11.38
N THR A 161 -2.68 -9.12 -11.51
CA THR A 161 -2.31 -7.81 -10.98
C THR A 161 -3.18 -6.69 -11.52
N ASP A 162 -3.36 -6.61 -12.84
CA ASP A 162 -4.13 -5.52 -13.46
C ASP A 162 -5.60 -5.56 -13.05
N GLU A 163 -6.19 -6.74 -13.00
CA GLU A 163 -7.57 -6.93 -12.58
C GLU A 163 -7.77 -6.53 -11.12
N ARG A 164 -6.88 -7.00 -10.25
CA ARG A 164 -6.93 -6.67 -8.83
C ARG A 164 -6.75 -5.19 -8.59
N LEU A 165 -5.79 -4.60 -9.30
CA LEU A 165 -5.50 -3.16 -9.16
C LEU A 165 -6.70 -2.31 -9.62
N SER A 166 -7.28 -2.62 -10.77
CA SER A 166 -8.45 -1.91 -11.28
C SER A 166 -9.65 -2.02 -10.35
N GLY A 167 -9.91 -3.23 -9.83
CA GLY A 167 -10.99 -3.45 -8.88
C GLY A 167 -10.80 -2.69 -7.58
N TRP A 168 -9.56 -2.67 -7.10
CA TRP A 168 -9.24 -1.95 -5.86
C TRP A 168 -9.38 -0.44 -6.02
N LEU A 169 -8.86 0.12 -7.11
CA LEU A 169 -8.99 1.55 -7.38
C LEU A 169 -10.46 1.96 -7.50
N ALA A 170 -11.28 1.13 -8.12
CA ALA A 170 -12.72 1.35 -8.16
C ALA A 170 -13.33 1.34 -6.76
N SER A 171 -12.87 0.44 -5.89
CA SER A 171 -13.41 0.33 -4.53
C SER A 171 -13.08 1.52 -3.63
N ILE A 172 -11.97 2.20 -3.88
CA ILE A 172 -11.57 3.38 -3.09
C ILE A 172 -11.93 4.69 -3.76
N ALA A 173 -12.56 4.63 -4.93
CA ALA A 173 -12.82 5.82 -5.73
C ALA A 173 -13.62 6.89 -5.01
N ASP A 174 -14.69 6.52 -4.32
CA ASP A 174 -15.52 7.49 -3.61
C ASP A 174 -14.76 8.16 -2.47
N ALA A 175 -13.99 7.39 -1.71
CA ALA A 175 -13.25 7.92 -0.57
C ALA A 175 -12.14 8.87 -1.00
N PHE A 176 -11.53 8.63 -2.17
CA PHE A 176 -10.38 9.40 -2.66
C PHE A 176 -10.75 10.44 -3.72
N GLY A 177 -12.00 10.42 -4.20
CA GLY A 177 -12.40 11.30 -5.29
C GLY A 177 -11.73 10.96 -6.61
N LEU A 178 -11.52 9.68 -6.89
CA LEU A 178 -10.90 9.24 -8.13
C LEU A 178 -11.90 9.27 -9.29
N PRO A 179 -11.50 9.72 -10.49
CA PRO A 179 -12.34 9.69 -11.68
C PRO A 179 -12.33 8.29 -12.31
N VAL A 180 -12.88 7.32 -11.60
CA VAL A 180 -12.98 5.95 -12.10
C VAL A 180 -14.34 5.72 -12.74
N GLY A 181 -14.70 4.48 -12.95
CA GLY A 181 -15.92 4.16 -13.62
C GLY A 181 -15.61 3.75 -15.04
N ALA A 182 -16.22 4.41 -16.01
CA ALA A 182 -16.03 4.03 -17.40
C ALA A 182 -14.58 4.06 -17.85
N GLU A 183 -13.85 5.03 -17.37
CA GLU A 183 -12.44 5.20 -17.73
C GLU A 183 -11.54 4.17 -17.07
N ALA A 184 -11.92 3.75 -15.90
CA ALA A 184 -11.16 2.75 -15.18
C ALA A 184 -11.50 1.33 -15.60
N ALA A 185 -12.70 1.15 -16.09
CA ALA A 185 -13.20 -0.16 -16.48
C ALA A 185 -12.47 -0.77 -17.68
N PRO A 186 -12.11 0.02 -18.67
CA PRO A 186 -11.42 -0.61 -19.80
C PRO A 186 -10.04 -0.99 -19.33
N ALA A 187 -9.80 -2.07 -19.40
CA ALA A 187 -8.47 -2.48 -19.08
C ALA A 187 -7.71 -2.73 -20.35
#